data_1b3f25f5033df595a0ed4b03ff24555d
#
_entry.id   1b3f25f5033df595a0ed4b03ff24555d
#
_cell.length_a   1.000
_cell.length_b   1.000
_cell.length_c   1.000
_cell.angle_alpha   90.00
_cell.angle_beta   90.00
_cell.angle_gamma   90.00
#
_symmetry.space_group_name_H-M   'P 1'
#
loop_
_entity.id
_entity.type
_entity.pdbx_description
1 polymer ?
#
loop_
_entity_poly.entity_id
_entity_poly.type
_entity_poly.pdbx_seq_one_letter_code
_entity_poly.pdbx_strand_id
1 'polypeptide(L)'
;GNLHRNFMGYSASKTQLMIGLGVSSIGDSWYGFAQNVKSLEDYCQLLEWDKLPVFKGHILTDEDLIIRKHILNLMCKFETSWEERGAYFEELPEVILQLAEMEEDGLVRINANSIQITEAGKPFVRNICMAFDLRLKRKAPGRELFSLTV
;
A
#
# COMPACT_ATOMS: atom_id res chain seq x y z
N GLY A 1 -11.15 -15.64 -6.51
CA GLY A 1 -11.99 -14.50 -6.22
C GLY A 1 -11.39 -13.22 -6.80
N ASN A 2 -12.25 -12.32 -7.26
CA ASN A 2 -11.85 -11.03 -7.85
C ASN A 2 -11.86 -9.92 -6.77
N LEU A 3 -11.11 -10.10 -5.69
CA LEU A 3 -10.98 -9.09 -4.68
C LEU A 3 -9.86 -8.10 -5.09
N HIS A 4 -10.18 -6.81 -5.06
CA HIS A 4 -9.27 -5.72 -5.30
C HIS A 4 -9.27 -4.76 -4.10
N ARG A 5 -8.23 -3.95 -3.96
CA ARG A 5 -8.12 -2.95 -2.92
C ARG A 5 -7.61 -1.63 -3.48
N ASN A 6 -8.22 -0.54 -3.04
CA ASN A 6 -7.79 0.83 -3.28
C ASN A 6 -7.86 1.65 -1.97
N PHE A 7 -7.76 2.97 -2.03
CA PHE A 7 -7.87 3.84 -0.84
C PHE A 7 -9.20 3.74 -0.11
N MET A 8 -10.29 3.43 -0.83
CA MET A 8 -11.62 3.28 -0.23
C MET A 8 -11.80 1.96 0.50
N GLY A 9 -10.93 0.99 0.26
CA GLY A 9 -11.01 -0.34 0.86
C GLY A 9 -11.07 -1.45 -0.19
N TYR A 10 -11.73 -2.56 0.16
CA TYR A 10 -11.89 -3.71 -0.73
C TYR A 10 -13.04 -3.50 -1.71
N SER A 11 -12.83 -3.91 -2.96
CA SER A 11 -13.80 -3.81 -4.05
C SER A 11 -13.80 -5.07 -4.90
N ALA A 12 -14.96 -5.42 -5.46
CA ALA A 12 -15.09 -6.49 -6.45
C ALA A 12 -14.69 -6.03 -7.87
N SER A 13 -14.57 -4.72 -8.11
CA SER A 13 -14.20 -4.18 -9.41
C SER A 13 -12.73 -3.74 -9.45
N LYS A 14 -12.05 -4.10 -10.53
CA LYS A 14 -10.68 -3.65 -10.81
C LYS A 14 -10.72 -2.24 -11.40
N THR A 15 -10.47 -1.24 -10.55
CA THR A 15 -10.39 0.16 -10.97
C THR A 15 -8.93 0.57 -11.12
N GLN A 16 -8.53 1.04 -12.29
CA GLN A 16 -7.17 1.55 -12.55
C GLN A 16 -7.03 3.05 -12.27
N LEU A 17 -8.14 3.77 -12.32
CA LEU A 17 -8.18 5.20 -12.06
C LEU A 17 -9.39 5.52 -11.18
N MET A 18 -9.13 6.21 -10.09
CA MET A 18 -10.13 6.77 -9.20
C MET A 18 -9.86 8.27 -9.04
N ILE A 19 -10.82 9.09 -9.40
CA ILE A 19 -10.74 10.55 -9.26
C ILE A 19 -11.46 10.94 -7.98
N GLY A 20 -10.72 11.52 -7.03
CA GLY A 20 -11.27 12.03 -5.79
C GLY A 20 -11.95 13.37 -6.01
N LEU A 21 -13.25 13.47 -5.75
CA LEU A 21 -14.02 14.70 -5.82
C LEU A 21 -14.31 15.23 -4.40
N GLY A 22 -14.19 16.54 -4.25
CA GLY A 22 -14.41 17.22 -2.97
C GLY A 22 -13.14 17.44 -2.15
N VAL A 23 -13.31 18.11 -1.00
CA VAL A 23 -12.24 18.44 -0.05
C VAL A 23 -11.59 17.18 0.51
N SER A 24 -10.28 17.21 0.73
CA SER A 24 -9.47 16.12 1.29
C SER A 24 -9.49 14.82 0.52
N SER A 25 -10.27 14.69 -0.55
CA SER A 25 -10.41 13.45 -1.30
C SER A 25 -9.10 13.04 -1.97
N ILE A 26 -8.92 11.74 -2.14
CA ILE A 26 -7.72 11.17 -2.72
C ILE A 26 -8.08 10.52 -4.06
N GLY A 27 -7.41 10.96 -5.12
CA GLY A 27 -7.37 10.28 -6.41
C GLY A 27 -6.25 9.24 -6.41
N ASP A 28 -6.51 8.10 -7.00
CA ASP A 28 -5.57 6.99 -7.16
C ASP A 28 -5.54 6.61 -8.63
N SER A 29 -4.40 6.83 -9.29
CA SER A 29 -4.04 6.18 -10.53
C SER A 29 -3.05 5.07 -10.24
N TRP A 30 -2.88 4.13 -11.18
CA TRP A 30 -1.87 3.08 -10.96
C TRP A 30 -0.46 3.64 -10.70
N TYR A 31 -0.15 4.80 -11.30
CA TYR A 31 1.17 5.41 -11.28
C TYR A 31 1.32 6.56 -10.28
N GLY A 32 0.30 6.91 -9.53
CA GLY A 32 0.40 8.02 -8.60
C GLY A 32 -0.87 8.33 -7.84
N PHE A 33 -0.70 9.19 -6.84
CA PHE A 33 -1.76 9.65 -5.97
C PHE A 33 -1.83 11.16 -5.98
N ALA A 34 -3.03 11.71 -5.86
CA ALA A 34 -3.25 13.13 -5.66
C ALA A 34 -4.29 13.33 -4.55
N GLN A 35 -4.05 14.31 -3.67
CA GLN A 35 -4.99 14.68 -2.62
C GLN A 35 -5.42 16.13 -2.80
N ASN A 36 -6.72 16.37 -2.74
CA ASN A 36 -7.29 17.71 -2.77
C ASN A 36 -7.03 18.46 -1.48
N VAL A 37 -7.12 19.79 -1.55
CA VAL A 37 -7.03 20.68 -0.38
C VAL A 37 -8.08 20.30 0.67
N LYS A 38 -7.78 20.63 1.95
CA LYS A 38 -8.59 20.20 3.09
C LYS A 38 -9.62 21.24 3.50
N SER A 39 -9.42 22.51 3.13
CA SER A 39 -10.34 23.60 3.40
C SER A 39 -11.40 23.66 2.30
N LEU A 40 -12.67 23.87 2.67
CA LEU A 40 -13.76 24.05 1.74
C LEU A 40 -13.60 25.35 0.96
N GLU A 41 -13.16 26.40 1.65
CA GLU A 41 -12.95 27.73 1.06
C GLU A 41 -11.88 27.65 -0.05
N ASP A 42 -10.72 27.07 0.23
CA ASP A 42 -9.65 26.92 -0.73
C ASP A 42 -10.09 26.03 -1.91
N TYR A 43 -10.86 24.98 -1.64
CA TYR A 43 -11.39 24.09 -2.66
C TYR A 43 -12.29 24.84 -3.64
N CYS A 44 -13.28 25.58 -3.14
CA CYS A 44 -14.20 26.38 -3.94
C CYS A 44 -13.46 27.48 -4.72
N GLN A 45 -12.54 28.19 -4.06
CA GLN A 45 -11.77 29.27 -4.68
C GLN A 45 -10.91 28.76 -5.84
N LEU A 46 -10.25 27.59 -5.68
CA LEU A 46 -9.45 27.00 -6.75
C LEU A 46 -10.31 26.62 -7.96
N LEU A 47 -11.52 26.06 -7.72
CA LEU A 47 -12.45 25.73 -8.80
C LEU A 47 -13.00 26.99 -9.51
N GLU A 48 -13.29 28.07 -8.78
CA GLU A 48 -13.70 29.36 -9.35
C GLU A 48 -12.60 29.94 -10.26
N TRP A 49 -11.34 29.67 -9.96
CA TRP A 49 -10.18 30.06 -10.78
C TRP A 49 -9.85 29.05 -11.90
N ASP A 50 -10.71 28.06 -12.14
CA ASP A 50 -10.50 26.99 -13.12
C ASP A 50 -9.19 26.22 -12.87
N LYS A 51 -8.83 26.02 -11.58
CA LYS A 51 -7.65 25.29 -11.15
C LYS A 51 -8.01 23.97 -10.49
N LEU A 52 -7.19 22.94 -10.72
CA LEU A 52 -7.32 21.69 -9.98
C LEU A 52 -7.02 21.92 -8.50
N PRO A 53 -7.92 21.54 -7.58
CA PRO A 53 -7.77 21.79 -6.15
C PRO A 53 -6.81 20.80 -5.47
N VAL A 54 -5.70 20.45 -6.12
CA VAL A 54 -4.72 19.49 -5.63
C VAL A 54 -3.77 20.16 -4.64
N PHE A 55 -3.70 19.63 -3.42
CA PHE A 55 -2.80 20.06 -2.37
C PHE A 55 -1.43 19.39 -2.47
N LYS A 56 -1.43 18.08 -2.71
CA LYS A 56 -0.20 17.28 -2.85
C LYS A 56 -0.44 16.09 -3.74
N GLY A 57 0.63 15.60 -4.35
CA GLY A 57 0.63 14.37 -5.13
C GLY A 57 1.91 13.59 -4.90
N HIS A 58 1.90 12.35 -5.34
CA HIS A 58 3.05 11.48 -5.35
C HIS A 58 3.02 10.61 -6.61
N ILE A 59 4.08 10.69 -7.40
CA ILE A 59 4.30 9.82 -8.55
C ILE A 59 5.09 8.62 -8.05
N LEU A 60 4.60 7.42 -8.35
CA LEU A 60 5.23 6.17 -7.94
C LEU A 60 6.44 5.87 -8.82
N THR A 61 7.54 5.49 -8.19
CA THR A 61 8.71 4.92 -8.87
C THR A 61 8.45 3.48 -9.28
N ASP A 62 9.32 2.90 -10.10
CA ASP A 62 9.23 1.48 -10.47
C ASP A 62 9.30 0.57 -9.24
N GLU A 63 10.15 0.91 -8.27
CA GLU A 63 10.21 0.22 -6.97
C GLU A 63 8.87 0.30 -6.22
N ASP A 64 8.26 1.50 -6.14
CA ASP A 64 6.94 1.67 -5.50
C ASP A 64 5.87 0.80 -6.17
N LEU A 65 5.93 0.66 -7.49
CA LEU A 65 4.98 -0.18 -8.25
C LEU A 65 5.16 -1.66 -7.93
N ILE A 66 6.41 -2.13 -7.79
CA ILE A 66 6.73 -3.51 -7.38
C ILE A 66 6.21 -3.76 -5.96
N ILE A 67 6.53 -2.89 -5.02
CA ILE A 67 6.10 -2.98 -3.63
C ILE A 67 4.58 -2.94 -3.54
N ARG A 68 3.93 -2.02 -4.26
CA ARG A 68 2.46 -1.93 -4.34
C ARG A 68 1.85 -3.24 -4.81
N LYS A 69 2.43 -3.91 -5.83
CA LYS A 69 1.97 -5.21 -6.32
C LYS A 69 2.04 -6.27 -5.23
N HIS A 70 3.14 -6.35 -4.47
CA HIS A 70 3.28 -7.30 -3.37
C HIS A 70 2.24 -7.04 -2.26
N ILE A 71 2.10 -5.80 -1.82
CA ILE A 71 1.12 -5.42 -0.78
C ILE A 71 -0.31 -5.76 -1.23
N LEU A 72 -0.69 -5.44 -2.47
CA LEU A 72 -2.01 -5.76 -2.99
C LEU A 72 -2.26 -7.26 -3.11
N ASN A 73 -1.26 -8.03 -3.51
CA ASN A 73 -1.36 -9.49 -3.54
C ASN A 73 -1.56 -10.08 -2.14
N LEU A 74 -0.76 -9.67 -1.15
CA LEU A 74 -0.92 -10.11 0.24
C LEU A 74 -2.29 -9.74 0.80
N MET A 75 -2.76 -8.51 0.56
CA MET A 75 -4.05 -8.03 1.06
C MET A 75 -5.26 -8.70 0.40
N CYS A 76 -5.17 -9.05 -0.88
CA CYS A 76 -6.31 -9.54 -1.65
C CYS A 76 -6.30 -11.06 -1.87
N LYS A 77 -5.10 -11.67 -1.88
CA LYS A 77 -4.90 -13.10 -2.19
C LYS A 77 -4.26 -13.88 -1.06
N PHE A 78 -3.75 -13.18 -0.03
CA PHE A 78 -2.98 -13.76 1.09
C PHE A 78 -1.67 -14.45 0.66
N GLU A 79 -1.17 -14.11 -0.50
CA GLU A 79 0.10 -14.63 -1.03
C GLU A 79 0.74 -13.62 -1.97
N THR A 80 2.07 -13.66 -2.09
CA THR A 80 2.83 -12.95 -3.11
C THR A 80 4.07 -13.73 -3.49
N SER A 81 4.56 -13.55 -4.73
CA SER A 81 5.78 -14.18 -5.21
C SER A 81 6.66 -13.21 -5.99
N TRP A 82 7.95 -13.54 -6.09
CA TRP A 82 8.97 -12.82 -6.86
C TRP A 82 9.65 -13.69 -7.92
N GLU A 83 8.97 -14.75 -8.38
CA GLU A 83 9.45 -15.59 -9.50
C GLU A 83 9.43 -14.85 -10.82
N GLU A 84 8.43 -13.94 -11.00
CA GLU A 84 8.31 -13.16 -12.22
C GLU A 84 9.44 -12.13 -12.34
N ARG A 85 9.98 -12.02 -13.56
CA ARG A 85 10.96 -10.99 -13.88
C ARG A 85 10.40 -9.60 -13.61
N GLY A 86 11.06 -8.81 -12.71
CA GLY A 86 10.59 -7.50 -12.30
C GLY A 86 9.70 -7.48 -11.04
N ALA A 87 9.54 -8.61 -10.36
CA ALA A 87 8.91 -8.66 -9.04
C ALA A 87 9.92 -8.62 -7.88
N TYR A 88 11.22 -8.65 -8.17
CA TYR A 88 12.29 -8.54 -7.19
C TYR A 88 12.67 -7.07 -6.97
N PHE A 89 13.01 -6.70 -5.75
CA PHE A 89 13.58 -5.42 -5.36
C PHE A 89 14.72 -5.62 -4.36
N GLU A 90 15.62 -4.64 -4.26
CA GLU A 90 16.90 -4.80 -3.55
C GLU A 90 16.74 -5.18 -2.08
N GLU A 91 15.79 -4.57 -1.36
CA GLU A 91 15.57 -4.80 0.08
C GLU A 91 14.65 -6.00 0.38
N LEU A 92 14.27 -6.79 -0.62
CA LEU A 92 13.43 -8.00 -0.40
C LEU A 92 14.03 -8.96 0.64
N PRO A 93 15.36 -9.23 0.68
CA PRO A 93 15.95 -10.08 1.72
C PRO A 93 15.74 -9.54 3.14
N GLU A 94 15.78 -8.21 3.32
CA GLU A 94 15.51 -7.59 4.61
C GLU A 94 14.04 -7.70 5.02
N VAL A 95 13.13 -7.58 4.05
CA VAL A 95 11.69 -7.82 4.27
C VAL A 95 11.44 -9.24 4.74
N ILE A 96 12.08 -10.23 4.10
CA ILE A 96 11.97 -11.65 4.47
C ILE A 96 12.50 -11.86 5.90
N LEU A 97 13.65 -11.28 6.22
CA LEU A 97 14.23 -11.39 7.58
C LEU A 97 13.30 -10.82 8.66
N GLN A 98 12.62 -9.70 8.40
CA GLN A 98 11.66 -9.12 9.34
C GLN A 98 10.41 -9.96 9.55
N LEU A 99 10.07 -10.80 8.59
CA LEU A 99 8.93 -11.72 8.71
C LEU A 99 9.28 -13.04 9.38
N ALA A 100 10.56 -13.29 9.74
CA ALA A 100 11.00 -14.53 10.35
C ALA A 100 10.29 -14.82 11.69
N GLU A 101 10.13 -13.81 12.57
CA GLU A 101 9.38 -13.97 13.82
C GLU A 101 7.90 -14.33 13.54
N MET A 102 7.29 -13.73 12.52
CA MET A 102 5.91 -14.05 12.15
C MET A 102 5.79 -15.45 11.53
N GLU A 103 6.86 -15.98 10.95
CA GLU A 103 6.92 -17.37 10.49
C GLU A 103 7.02 -18.33 11.65
N GLU A 104 7.86 -18.04 12.66
CA GLU A 104 7.97 -18.82 13.91
C GLU A 104 6.62 -18.86 14.66
N ASP A 105 5.88 -17.76 14.65
CA ASP A 105 4.53 -17.66 15.21
C ASP A 105 3.46 -18.35 14.34
N GLY A 106 3.84 -18.90 13.18
CA GLY A 106 2.93 -19.59 12.26
C GLY A 106 1.94 -18.68 11.51
N LEU A 107 2.20 -17.36 11.49
CA LEU A 107 1.33 -16.38 10.82
C LEU A 107 1.58 -16.30 9.31
N VAL A 108 2.82 -16.56 8.89
CA VAL A 108 3.22 -16.63 7.47
C VAL A 108 3.98 -17.93 7.20
N ARG A 109 4.07 -18.29 5.95
CA ARG A 109 4.97 -19.36 5.44
C ARG A 109 5.84 -18.73 4.36
N ILE A 110 7.14 -18.77 4.58
CA ILE A 110 8.14 -18.24 3.66
C ILE A 110 8.69 -19.40 2.83
N ASN A 111 8.58 -19.31 1.51
CA ASN A 111 9.14 -20.27 0.57
C ASN A 111 10.29 -19.60 -0.20
N ALA A 112 11.01 -20.35 -1.03
CA ALA A 112 12.13 -19.82 -1.79
C ALA A 112 11.80 -18.56 -2.61
N ASN A 113 10.60 -18.50 -3.22
CA ASN A 113 10.19 -17.42 -4.13
C ASN A 113 8.82 -16.83 -3.80
N SER A 114 8.26 -17.10 -2.62
CA SER A 114 6.92 -16.63 -2.26
C SER A 114 6.72 -16.54 -0.75
N ILE A 115 5.72 -15.76 -0.37
CA ILE A 115 5.19 -15.70 1.00
C ILE A 115 3.70 -15.99 0.93
N GLN A 116 3.23 -16.85 1.82
CA GLN A 116 1.81 -17.14 2.02
C GLN A 116 1.41 -16.77 3.46
N ILE A 117 0.28 -16.09 3.60
CA ILE A 117 -0.33 -15.80 4.90
C ILE A 117 -1.19 -16.99 5.28
N THR A 118 -0.95 -17.55 6.47
CA THR A 118 -1.73 -18.67 7.01
C THR A 118 -3.13 -18.22 7.46
N GLU A 119 -4.02 -19.15 7.78
CA GLU A 119 -5.32 -18.80 8.36
C GLU A 119 -5.17 -17.99 9.66
N ALA A 120 -4.19 -18.35 10.52
CA ALA A 120 -3.87 -17.63 11.75
C ALA A 120 -3.30 -16.21 11.46
N GLY A 121 -2.61 -16.04 10.34
CA GLY A 121 -2.00 -14.76 9.93
C GLY A 121 -2.97 -13.77 9.30
N LYS A 122 -4.15 -14.21 8.80
CA LYS A 122 -5.10 -13.32 8.12
C LYS A 122 -5.51 -12.08 8.93
N PRO A 123 -5.78 -12.16 10.25
CA PRO A 123 -6.06 -10.97 11.06
C PRO A 123 -4.89 -9.97 11.08
N PHE A 124 -3.66 -10.44 10.88
CA PHE A 124 -2.43 -9.66 10.94
C PHE A 124 -1.92 -9.22 9.56
N VAL A 125 -2.73 -9.36 8.50
CA VAL A 125 -2.32 -9.03 7.12
C VAL A 125 -1.73 -7.63 6.99
N ARG A 126 -2.23 -6.63 7.73
CA ARG A 126 -1.69 -5.27 7.71
C ARG A 126 -0.30 -5.19 8.31
N ASN A 127 -0.04 -5.88 9.41
CA ASN A 127 1.26 -5.95 10.06
C ASN A 127 2.28 -6.64 9.13
N ILE A 128 1.89 -7.72 8.47
CA ILE A 128 2.70 -8.41 7.48
C ILE A 128 3.04 -7.47 6.30
N CYS A 129 2.06 -6.72 5.79
CA CYS A 129 2.28 -5.74 4.72
C CYS A 129 3.20 -4.57 5.13
N MET A 130 3.27 -4.21 6.43
CA MET A 130 4.19 -3.17 6.91
C MET A 130 5.65 -3.54 6.70
N ALA A 131 6.00 -4.83 6.67
CA ALA A 131 7.35 -5.27 6.32
C ALA A 131 7.78 -4.80 4.92
N PHE A 132 6.84 -4.63 4.00
CA PHE A 132 7.05 -4.13 2.64
C PHE A 132 7.01 -2.59 2.53
N ASP A 133 6.66 -1.83 3.59
CA ASP A 133 6.62 -0.37 3.52
C ASP A 133 8.02 0.24 3.73
N LEU A 134 8.84 0.18 2.68
CA LEU A 134 10.20 0.73 2.70
C LEU A 134 10.21 2.24 2.91
N ARG A 135 9.19 2.96 2.45
CA ARG A 135 9.11 4.42 2.65
C ARG A 135 8.92 4.78 4.11
N LEU A 136 8.10 4.03 4.82
CA LEU A 136 7.94 4.18 6.25
C LEU A 136 9.27 3.96 6.98
N LYS A 137 9.99 2.90 6.63
CA LYS A 137 11.30 2.57 7.21
C LYS A 137 12.36 3.63 6.95
N ARG A 138 12.48 4.08 5.70
CA ARG A 138 13.47 5.09 5.29
C ARG A 138 13.20 6.47 5.89
N LYS A 139 11.93 6.83 6.18
CA LYS A 139 11.55 8.14 6.73
C LYS A 139 11.57 8.24 8.25
N ALA A 140 11.52 7.13 8.95
CA ALA A 140 11.41 7.08 10.41
C ALA A 140 12.41 6.08 11.03
N PRO A 141 13.72 6.28 10.88
CA PRO A 141 14.67 5.46 11.61
C PRO A 141 14.48 5.70 13.12
N GLY A 142 13.86 4.76 13.82
CA GLY A 142 13.79 4.73 15.29
C GLY A 142 12.52 5.27 15.95
N ARG A 143 11.43 5.51 15.25
CA ARG A 143 10.09 5.73 15.85
C ARG A 143 9.17 4.56 15.58
N GLU A 144 8.67 3.94 16.64
CA GLU A 144 7.53 3.03 16.57
C GLU A 144 6.31 3.83 16.11
N LEU A 145 5.95 3.67 14.83
CA LEU A 145 4.78 4.30 14.21
C LEU A 145 3.56 3.37 14.31
N PHE A 146 3.29 2.87 15.49
CA PHE A 146 2.04 2.18 15.73
C PHE A 146 0.98 3.19 16.16
N SER A 147 -0.06 3.34 15.38
CA SER A 147 -1.34 3.82 15.91
C SER A 147 -1.76 2.80 16.94
N LEU A 148 -1.77 3.21 18.20
CA LEU A 148 -2.44 2.47 19.27
C LEU A 148 -3.91 2.36 18.88
N THR A 149 -4.29 1.24 18.28
CA THR A 149 -5.69 0.84 18.23
C THR A 149 -6.02 0.30 19.60
N VAL A 150 -6.68 1.14 20.40
CA VAL A 150 -7.40 0.70 21.59
C VAL A 150 -8.62 -0.06 21.13
#